data_5da1318eef3a877fb6ea5ea4f323a5b6
#
_entry.id   5da1318eef3a877fb6ea5ea4f323a5b6
#
_cell.length_a   1.000
_cell.length_b   1.000
_cell.length_c   1.000
_cell.angle_alpha   90.00
_cell.angle_beta   90.00
_cell.angle_gamma   90.00
#
_symmetry.space_group_name_H-M   'P 1'
#
loop_
_entity.id
_entity.type
_entity.pdbx_description
1 polymer ?
#
loop_
_entity_poly.entity_id
_entity_poly.type
_entity_poly.pdbx_seq_one_letter_code
_entity_poly.pdbx_strand_id
1 'polypeptide(L)'
;GHFATLRALVHRLRLGDEDRLVLLGDAIDRGPDAAGVVAYIRNDPRLLTLLGNHERMATKCLQDDGSIELWPPWMQRGGAATWGSYIVRAEGDLHVAKQTFADDLLWMDALPTDIVLDDVRLVHAGYDPRKPLDAQTEHELLWIRRRFYRHDAPLDARRTVIFGHS
;
A
#
# COMPACT_ATOMS: atom_id res chain seq x y z
N GLY A 1 -2.11 -2.22 8.55
CA GLY A 1 -2.86 -1.66 9.69
C GLY A 1 -2.24 -1.93 11.07
N HIS A 2 -1.06 -2.60 11.18
CA HIS A 2 -0.41 -2.97 12.45
C HIS A 2 0.70 -1.99 12.84
N PHE A 3 0.33 -0.78 13.27
CA PHE A 3 1.27 0.31 13.56
C PHE A 3 2.33 -0.05 14.60
N ALA A 4 1.94 -0.61 15.75
CA ALA A 4 2.89 -0.96 16.81
C ALA A 4 3.96 -1.94 16.31
N THR A 5 3.57 -2.93 15.49
CA THR A 5 4.48 -3.92 14.90
C THR A 5 5.43 -3.26 13.90
N LEU A 6 4.91 -2.40 13.00
CA LEU A 6 5.74 -1.69 12.03
C LEU A 6 6.78 -0.80 12.74
N ARG A 7 6.35 -0.03 13.75
CA ARG A 7 7.24 0.83 14.53
C ARG A 7 8.33 0.03 15.24
N ALA A 8 7.98 -1.11 15.83
CA ALA A 8 8.95 -1.98 16.49
C ALA A 8 9.96 -2.57 15.48
N LEU A 9 9.50 -2.95 14.28
CA LEU A 9 10.37 -3.43 13.20
C LEU A 9 11.35 -2.36 12.76
N VAL A 10 10.86 -1.15 12.44
CA VAL A 10 11.70 -0.02 12.02
C VAL A 10 12.75 0.32 13.08
N HIS A 11 12.34 0.36 14.36
CA HIS A 11 13.28 0.59 15.46
C HIS A 11 14.36 -0.51 15.54
N ARG A 12 13.99 -1.78 15.33
CA ARG A 12 14.93 -2.91 15.36
C ARG A 12 15.89 -2.91 14.18
N LEU A 13 15.47 -2.42 13.03
CA LEU A 13 16.31 -2.33 11.83
C LEU A 13 17.43 -1.29 11.96
N ARG A 14 17.27 -0.29 12.84
CA ARG A 14 18.26 0.78 13.06
C ARG A 14 18.68 1.48 11.77
N LEU A 15 17.69 1.86 10.96
CA LEU A 15 17.93 2.52 9.68
C LEU A 15 18.80 3.78 9.86
N GLY A 16 19.88 3.88 9.10
CA GLY A 16 20.66 5.09 8.93
C GLY A 16 19.94 6.09 8.01
N ASP A 17 20.54 7.26 7.81
CA ASP A 17 19.92 8.33 7.00
C ASP A 17 19.82 7.96 5.51
N GLU A 18 20.76 7.17 5.01
CA GLU A 18 20.80 6.71 3.61
C GLU A 18 19.96 5.44 3.36
N ASP A 19 19.55 4.74 4.43
CA ASP A 19 18.73 3.52 4.28
C ASP A 19 17.31 3.86 3.88
N ARG A 20 16.71 2.95 3.11
CA ARG A 20 15.29 3.01 2.73
C ARG A 20 14.61 1.68 3.02
N LEU A 21 13.52 1.72 3.75
CA LEU A 21 12.62 0.58 3.96
C LEU A 21 11.42 0.72 3.03
N VAL A 22 11.24 -0.22 2.13
CA VAL A 22 10.11 -0.23 1.19
C VAL A 22 9.07 -1.25 1.64
N LEU A 23 7.85 -0.78 1.92
CA LEU A 23 6.69 -1.65 2.09
C LEU A 23 6.12 -1.99 0.70
N LEU A 24 5.78 -3.25 0.49
CA LEU A 24 5.27 -3.72 -0.80
C LEU A 24 3.75 -3.51 -0.96
N GLY A 25 3.18 -2.49 -0.35
CA GLY A 25 1.74 -2.22 -0.34
C GLY A 25 1.01 -2.93 0.80
N ASP A 26 -0.32 -2.80 0.83
CA ASP A 26 -1.22 -3.35 1.86
C ASP A 26 -0.84 -2.88 3.29
N ALA A 27 -0.43 -1.63 3.40
CA ALA A 27 -0.09 -0.99 4.67
C ALA A 27 -1.32 -0.76 5.58
N ILE A 28 -2.50 -0.65 4.96
CA ILE A 28 -3.78 -0.46 5.64
C ILE A 28 -4.54 -1.79 5.85
N ASP A 29 -5.75 -1.70 6.34
CA ASP A 29 -6.74 -2.77 6.57
C ASP A 29 -6.36 -3.82 7.63
N ARG A 30 -7.40 -4.47 8.16
CA ARG A 30 -7.35 -5.61 9.12
C ARG A 30 -6.68 -5.31 10.46
N GLY A 31 -5.70 -4.43 10.51
CA GLY A 31 -5.00 -4.07 11.75
C GLY A 31 -5.71 -2.95 12.54
N PRO A 32 -5.33 -2.77 13.81
CA PRO A 32 -6.05 -1.87 14.71
C PRO A 32 -5.77 -0.38 14.49
N ASP A 33 -4.70 -0.02 13.75
CA ASP A 33 -4.27 1.38 13.61
C ASP A 33 -3.64 1.66 12.24
N ALA A 34 -4.45 1.58 11.21
CA ALA A 34 -4.03 1.87 9.83
C ALA A 34 -3.68 3.35 9.63
N ALA A 35 -4.46 4.27 10.22
CA ALA A 35 -4.17 5.71 10.18
C ALA A 35 -2.78 6.03 10.79
N GLY A 36 -2.41 5.31 11.86
CA GLY A 36 -1.07 5.41 12.43
C GLY A 36 0.04 4.91 11.52
N VAL A 37 -0.21 3.83 10.80
CA VAL A 37 0.75 3.33 9.79
C VAL A 37 0.96 4.36 8.69
N VAL A 38 -0.13 4.90 8.13
CA VAL A 38 -0.06 5.91 7.05
C VAL A 38 0.68 7.15 7.52
N ALA A 39 0.30 7.71 8.67
CA ALA A 39 0.98 8.88 9.24
C ALA A 39 2.47 8.61 9.48
N TYR A 40 2.84 7.43 9.95
CA TYR A 40 4.23 7.06 10.20
C TYR A 40 5.06 6.98 8.92
N ILE A 41 4.52 6.36 7.86
CA ILE A 41 5.20 6.28 6.56
C ILE A 41 5.37 7.68 5.96
N ARG A 42 4.33 8.51 5.98
CA ARG A 42 4.36 9.88 5.41
C ARG A 42 5.35 10.81 6.12
N ASN A 43 5.60 10.60 7.41
CA ASN A 43 6.45 11.48 8.23
C ASN A 43 7.92 11.02 8.31
N ASP A 44 8.27 9.84 7.84
CA ASP A 44 9.67 9.36 7.82
C ASP A 44 10.13 9.15 6.37
N PRO A 45 11.02 10.01 5.82
CA PRO A 45 11.45 9.92 4.42
C PRO A 45 12.24 8.64 4.10
N ARG A 46 12.63 7.86 5.11
CA ARG A 46 13.28 6.57 4.93
C ARG A 46 12.27 5.45 4.66
N LEU A 47 10.99 5.70 4.93
CA LEU A 47 9.91 4.74 4.70
C LEU A 47 9.23 5.05 3.38
N LEU A 48 9.21 4.08 2.49
CA LEU A 48 8.53 4.13 1.22
C LEU A 48 7.47 3.04 1.17
N THR A 49 6.44 3.21 0.37
CA THR A 49 5.46 2.14 0.13
C THR A 49 5.03 2.11 -1.33
N LEU A 50 4.78 0.92 -1.83
CA LEU A 50 4.06 0.74 -3.08
C LEU A 50 2.55 0.87 -2.85
N LEU A 51 1.83 1.15 -3.91
CA LEU A 51 0.40 0.96 -3.97
C LEU A 51 0.09 -0.54 -3.86
N GLY A 52 -0.72 -0.93 -2.88
CA GLY A 52 -1.30 -2.26 -2.79
C GLY A 52 -2.75 -2.29 -3.26
N ASN A 53 -3.32 -3.46 -3.43
CA ASN A 53 -4.71 -3.58 -3.82
C ASN A 53 -5.67 -3.09 -2.71
N HIS A 54 -5.27 -3.14 -1.44
CA HIS A 54 -6.04 -2.59 -0.33
C HIS A 54 -6.09 -1.06 -0.37
N GLU A 55 -4.97 -0.38 -0.62
CA GLU A 55 -4.93 1.07 -0.86
C GLU A 55 -5.80 1.44 -2.07
N ARG A 56 -5.66 0.73 -3.20
CA ARG A 56 -6.48 0.99 -4.40
C ARG A 56 -7.98 0.77 -4.16
N MET A 57 -8.37 -0.17 -3.31
CA MET A 57 -9.76 -0.32 -2.89
C MET A 57 -10.23 0.85 -2.02
N ALA A 58 -9.38 1.32 -1.12
CA ALA A 58 -9.71 2.45 -0.24
C ALA A 58 -9.91 3.75 -1.05
N THR A 59 -9.10 4.01 -2.09
CA THR A 59 -9.23 5.23 -2.90
C THR A 59 -10.59 5.37 -3.57
N LYS A 60 -11.34 4.27 -3.75
CA LYS A 60 -12.73 4.32 -4.24
C LYS A 60 -13.72 4.95 -3.27
N CYS A 61 -13.31 5.23 -2.04
CA CYS A 61 -14.13 5.97 -1.08
C CYS A 61 -14.09 7.49 -1.33
N LEU A 62 -13.09 7.98 -2.06
CA LEU A 62 -12.97 9.40 -2.40
C LEU A 62 -13.82 9.71 -3.65
N GLN A 63 -14.70 10.68 -3.53
CA GLN A 63 -15.53 11.17 -4.63
C GLN A 63 -14.85 12.33 -5.36
N ASP A 64 -15.31 12.65 -6.58
CA ASP A 64 -14.74 13.72 -7.41
C ASP A 64 -14.83 15.11 -6.75
N ASP A 65 -15.81 15.32 -5.87
CA ASP A 65 -15.96 16.56 -5.09
C ASP A 65 -15.11 16.60 -3.81
N GLY A 66 -14.27 15.58 -3.59
CA GLY A 66 -13.43 15.43 -2.40
C GLY A 66 -14.15 14.88 -1.17
N SER A 67 -15.44 14.57 -1.26
CA SER A 67 -16.19 13.94 -0.17
C SER A 67 -15.83 12.47 0.00
N ILE A 68 -16.11 11.92 1.18
CA ILE A 68 -15.90 10.49 1.49
C ILE A 68 -17.23 9.76 1.52
N GLU A 69 -17.35 8.74 0.67
CA GLU A 69 -18.38 7.74 0.69
C GLU A 69 -17.76 6.34 0.87
N LEU A 70 -18.05 5.71 2.01
CA LEU A 70 -17.43 4.42 2.36
C LEU A 70 -17.91 3.31 1.42
N TRP A 71 -17.00 2.78 0.60
CA TRP A 71 -17.29 1.74 -0.37
C TRP A 71 -17.50 0.37 0.29
N PRO A 72 -18.72 -0.21 0.28
CA PRO A 72 -19.04 -1.42 1.02
C PRO A 72 -18.12 -2.63 0.73
N PRO A 73 -17.71 -2.91 -0.52
CA PRO A 73 -16.80 -4.02 -0.79
C PRO A 73 -15.43 -3.88 -0.13
N TRP A 74 -14.90 -2.66 0.03
CA TRP A 74 -13.67 -2.42 0.77
C TRP A 74 -13.87 -2.57 2.28
N MET A 75 -14.95 -2.02 2.81
CA MET A 75 -15.29 -2.12 4.24
C MET A 75 -15.33 -3.59 4.71
N GLN A 76 -15.90 -4.48 3.91
CA GLN A 76 -15.99 -5.92 4.20
C GLN A 76 -14.65 -6.66 4.10
N ARG A 77 -13.66 -6.10 3.41
CA ARG A 77 -12.32 -6.71 3.23
C ARG A 77 -11.27 -6.23 4.23
N GLY A 78 -11.69 -5.51 5.23
CA GLY A 78 -10.81 -5.00 6.29
C GLY A 78 -10.80 -3.48 6.42
N GLY A 79 -11.43 -2.76 5.49
CA GLY A 79 -11.52 -1.31 5.48
C GLY A 79 -12.25 -0.73 6.70
N ALA A 80 -13.18 -1.50 7.30
CA ALA A 80 -13.83 -1.10 8.53
C ALA A 80 -12.84 -0.84 9.68
N ALA A 81 -11.78 -1.65 9.79
CA ALA A 81 -10.73 -1.43 10.78
C ALA A 81 -9.92 -0.17 10.46
N THR A 82 -9.61 0.07 9.18
CA THR A 82 -8.95 1.30 8.73
C THR A 82 -9.78 2.52 9.08
N TRP A 83 -11.04 2.58 8.65
CA TRP A 83 -11.92 3.71 8.95
C TRP A 83 -12.08 3.94 10.46
N GLY A 84 -12.25 2.86 11.23
CA GLY A 84 -12.31 2.93 12.69
C GLY A 84 -11.06 3.57 13.30
N SER A 85 -9.87 3.32 12.76
CA SER A 85 -8.63 3.93 13.25
C SER A 85 -8.55 5.43 13.01
N TYR A 86 -9.12 5.95 11.92
CA TYR A 86 -9.25 7.39 11.68
C TYR A 86 -10.20 8.05 12.68
N ILE A 87 -11.34 7.41 12.98
CA ILE A 87 -12.30 7.90 14.01
C ILE A 87 -11.61 7.97 15.37
N VAL A 88 -10.89 6.91 15.76
CA VAL A 88 -10.19 6.87 17.06
C VAL A 88 -9.14 7.98 17.15
N ARG A 89 -8.36 8.20 16.11
CA ARG A 89 -7.32 9.25 16.09
C ARG A 89 -7.88 10.67 16.04
N ALA A 90 -9.08 10.83 15.52
CA ALA A 90 -9.83 12.08 15.54
C ALA A 90 -10.66 12.26 16.83
N GLU A 91 -10.44 11.43 17.87
CA GLU A 91 -11.17 11.48 19.15
C GLU A 91 -12.71 11.45 18.99
N GLY A 92 -13.18 10.79 17.92
CA GLY A 92 -14.60 10.67 17.58
C GLY A 92 -15.15 11.79 16.69
N ASP A 93 -14.36 12.82 16.37
CA ASP A 93 -14.77 13.87 15.43
C ASP A 93 -14.79 13.34 13.99
N LEU A 94 -16.00 13.05 13.48
CA LEU A 94 -16.19 12.50 12.14
C LEU A 94 -15.79 13.46 11.03
N HIS A 95 -15.84 14.76 11.26
CA HIS A 95 -15.41 15.75 10.25
C HIS A 95 -13.89 15.69 10.09
N VAL A 96 -13.15 15.75 11.19
CA VAL A 96 -11.70 15.62 11.22
C VAL A 96 -11.27 14.26 10.66
N ALA A 97 -11.95 13.17 11.06
CA ALA A 97 -11.65 11.83 10.54
C ALA A 97 -11.78 11.74 9.02
N LYS A 98 -12.88 12.29 8.46
CA LYS A 98 -13.12 12.30 7.00
C LYS A 98 -12.10 13.14 6.26
N GLN A 99 -11.76 14.32 6.78
CA GLN A 99 -10.78 15.20 6.15
C GLN A 99 -9.40 14.57 6.12
N THR A 100 -8.91 14.05 7.26
CA THR A 100 -7.62 13.35 7.32
C THR A 100 -7.58 12.13 6.41
N PHE A 101 -8.69 11.37 6.37
CA PHE A 101 -8.78 10.20 5.49
C PHE A 101 -8.77 10.59 4.02
N ALA A 102 -9.47 11.66 3.62
CA ALA A 102 -9.45 12.17 2.24
C ALA A 102 -8.02 12.55 1.80
N ASP A 103 -7.29 13.28 2.63
CA ASP A 103 -5.90 13.67 2.37
C ASP A 103 -4.98 12.46 2.22
N ASP A 104 -5.20 11.43 3.05
CA ASP A 104 -4.44 10.18 2.97
C ASP A 104 -4.82 9.34 1.76
N LEU A 105 -6.10 9.36 1.32
CA LEU A 105 -6.53 8.70 0.09
C LEU A 105 -5.91 9.33 -1.16
N LEU A 106 -5.81 10.66 -1.22
CA LEU A 106 -5.10 11.37 -2.29
C LEU A 106 -3.62 10.99 -2.33
N TRP A 107 -2.98 10.88 -1.16
CA TRP A 107 -1.61 10.42 -1.08
C TRP A 107 -1.48 8.96 -1.53
N MET A 108 -2.38 8.07 -1.12
CA MET A 108 -2.38 6.66 -1.54
C MET A 108 -2.57 6.51 -3.05
N ASP A 109 -3.42 7.33 -3.66
CA ASP A 109 -3.68 7.30 -5.11
C ASP A 109 -2.44 7.66 -5.94
N ALA A 110 -1.54 8.46 -5.37
CA ALA A 110 -0.28 8.87 -5.99
C ALA A 110 0.89 7.88 -5.74
N LEU A 111 0.68 6.79 -5.02
CA LEU A 111 1.73 5.81 -4.74
C LEU A 111 2.18 5.07 -6.01
N PRO A 112 3.48 4.76 -6.14
CA PRO A 112 3.98 3.98 -7.27
C PRO A 112 3.45 2.54 -7.20
N THR A 113 3.17 1.94 -8.35
CA THR A 113 2.75 0.53 -8.48
C THR A 113 3.93 -0.43 -8.48
N ASP A 114 5.11 0.03 -8.91
CA ASP A 114 6.38 -0.70 -8.83
C ASP A 114 7.56 0.28 -8.65
N ILE A 115 8.69 -0.24 -8.21
CA ILE A 115 9.97 0.47 -8.12
C ILE A 115 11.04 -0.37 -8.80
N VAL A 116 11.78 0.25 -9.74
CA VAL A 116 12.84 -0.42 -10.51
C VAL A 116 14.18 0.16 -10.08
N LEU A 117 15.03 -0.69 -9.50
CA LEU A 117 16.40 -0.39 -9.13
C LEU A 117 17.37 -1.13 -10.06
N ASP A 118 18.67 -0.99 -9.86
CA ASP A 118 19.67 -1.58 -10.73
C ASP A 118 19.57 -3.12 -10.81
N ASP A 119 19.48 -3.78 -9.64
CA ASP A 119 19.48 -5.24 -9.52
C ASP A 119 18.13 -5.81 -9.05
N VAL A 120 17.17 -4.95 -8.68
CA VAL A 120 15.92 -5.36 -8.06
C VAL A 120 14.73 -4.60 -8.66
N ARG A 121 13.62 -5.31 -8.80
CA ARG A 121 12.32 -4.75 -9.15
C ARG A 121 11.32 -5.10 -8.04
N LEU A 122 10.72 -4.09 -7.44
CA LEU A 122 9.74 -4.24 -6.37
C LEU A 122 8.34 -4.02 -6.94
N VAL A 123 7.41 -4.91 -6.66
CA VAL A 123 6.02 -4.83 -7.10
C VAL A 123 5.10 -5.38 -6.02
N HIS A 124 3.85 -4.91 -5.96
CA HIS A 124 2.92 -5.43 -4.96
C HIS A 124 2.57 -6.91 -5.20
N ALA A 125 2.01 -7.28 -6.35
CA ALA A 125 1.53 -8.63 -6.61
C ALA A 125 2.38 -9.42 -7.62
N GLY A 126 2.88 -8.76 -8.67
CA GLY A 126 3.69 -9.41 -9.72
C GLY A 126 3.39 -8.87 -11.11
N TYR A 127 3.81 -9.61 -12.12
CA TYR A 127 3.70 -9.27 -13.55
C TYR A 127 3.04 -10.41 -14.34
N ASP A 128 2.23 -10.09 -15.35
CA ASP A 128 1.73 -11.11 -16.28
C ASP A 128 2.87 -11.55 -17.21
N PRO A 129 3.33 -12.83 -17.13
CA PRO A 129 4.45 -13.32 -17.92
C PRO A 129 4.17 -13.37 -19.42
N ARG A 130 2.95 -13.14 -19.85
CA ARG A 130 2.56 -13.11 -21.28
C ARG A 130 2.68 -11.73 -21.90
N LYS A 131 3.05 -10.71 -21.10
CA LYS A 131 3.17 -9.33 -21.51
C LYS A 131 4.58 -8.80 -21.25
N PRO A 132 5.08 -7.87 -22.08
CA PRO A 132 6.28 -7.11 -21.75
C PRO A 132 6.14 -6.38 -20.40
N LEU A 133 7.26 -6.16 -19.71
CA LEU A 133 7.25 -5.52 -18.39
C LEU A 133 6.73 -4.06 -18.42
N ASP A 134 6.89 -3.37 -19.52
CA ASP A 134 6.42 -2.01 -19.77
C ASP A 134 4.94 -1.94 -20.23
N ALA A 135 4.33 -3.09 -20.52
CA ALA A 135 2.94 -3.20 -20.96
C ALA A 135 2.01 -3.78 -19.88
N GLN A 136 2.46 -3.84 -18.63
CA GLN A 136 1.65 -4.30 -17.52
C GLN A 136 0.58 -3.27 -17.16
N THR A 137 -0.62 -3.72 -16.85
CA THR A 137 -1.66 -2.84 -16.31
C THR A 137 -1.61 -2.81 -14.79
N GLU A 138 -2.16 -1.75 -14.19
CA GLU A 138 -2.27 -1.65 -12.73
C GLU A 138 -2.96 -2.89 -12.14
N HIS A 139 -3.98 -3.42 -12.81
CA HIS A 139 -4.69 -4.61 -12.34
C HIS A 139 -3.75 -5.81 -12.19
N GLU A 140 -2.80 -6.01 -13.09
CA GLU A 140 -1.83 -7.10 -13.00
C GLU A 140 -0.85 -6.84 -11.86
N LEU A 141 -0.32 -5.63 -11.76
CA LEU A 141 0.65 -5.25 -10.73
C LEU A 141 0.08 -5.41 -9.31
N LEU A 142 -1.25 -5.21 -9.14
CA LEU A 142 -1.92 -5.23 -7.84
C LEU A 142 -2.66 -6.53 -7.50
N TRP A 143 -3.01 -7.38 -8.48
CA TRP A 143 -3.93 -8.50 -8.24
C TRP A 143 -3.47 -9.85 -8.79
N ILE A 144 -2.42 -9.91 -9.59
CA ILE A 144 -1.98 -11.17 -10.19
C ILE A 144 -1.54 -12.16 -9.11
N ARG A 145 -1.80 -13.46 -9.34
CA ARG A 145 -1.43 -14.54 -8.43
C ARG A 145 -0.83 -15.72 -9.18
N ARG A 146 -1.55 -16.81 -9.29
CA ARG A 146 -1.07 -18.11 -9.78
C ARG A 146 -0.34 -18.05 -11.12
N ARG A 147 -0.75 -17.17 -12.03
CA ARG A 147 -0.10 -17.01 -13.34
C ARG A 147 1.33 -16.51 -13.20
N PHE A 148 1.59 -15.63 -12.24
CA PHE A 148 2.92 -15.16 -11.91
C PHE A 148 3.72 -16.22 -11.14
N TYR A 149 3.17 -16.78 -10.06
CA TYR A 149 3.89 -17.73 -9.19
C TYR A 149 4.25 -19.05 -9.85
N ARG A 150 3.55 -19.45 -10.92
CA ARG A 150 3.79 -20.70 -11.66
C ARG A 150 4.63 -20.51 -12.92
N HIS A 151 5.15 -19.33 -13.12
CA HIS A 151 6.02 -19.06 -14.24
C HIS A 151 7.46 -19.36 -13.85
N ASP A 152 8.07 -20.35 -14.52
CA ASP A 152 9.39 -20.87 -14.15
C ASP A 152 10.57 -20.07 -14.74
N ALA A 153 10.32 -19.19 -15.71
CA ALA A 153 11.36 -18.38 -16.32
C ALA A 153 11.45 -16.98 -15.66
N PRO A 154 12.65 -16.38 -15.56
CA PRO A 154 12.81 -15.01 -15.10
C PRO A 154 12.05 -14.04 -16.03
N LEU A 155 11.22 -13.16 -15.46
CA LEU A 155 10.52 -12.11 -16.21
C LEU A 155 11.42 -10.90 -16.50
N ASP A 156 12.36 -10.62 -15.62
CA ASP A 156 13.43 -9.65 -15.83
C ASP A 156 14.77 -10.38 -15.81
N ALA A 157 15.47 -10.40 -16.96
CA ALA A 157 16.74 -11.12 -17.09
C ALA A 157 17.89 -10.48 -16.28
N ARG A 158 17.71 -9.22 -15.84
CA ARG A 158 18.75 -8.46 -15.13
C ARG A 158 18.43 -8.20 -13.67
N ARG A 159 17.16 -8.38 -13.24
CA ARG A 159 16.71 -7.99 -11.91
C ARG A 159 15.97 -9.09 -11.19
N THR A 160 16.22 -9.21 -9.91
CA THR A 160 15.38 -10.02 -9.03
C THR A 160 14.04 -9.29 -8.78
N VAL A 161 12.94 -9.99 -9.02
CA VAL A 161 11.60 -9.47 -8.69
C VAL A 161 11.24 -9.83 -7.25
N ILE A 162 10.98 -8.81 -6.43
CA ILE A 162 10.50 -8.96 -5.05
C ILE A 162 9.04 -8.51 -5.00
N PHE A 163 8.18 -9.32 -4.43
CA PHE A 163 6.74 -9.09 -4.39
C PHE A 163 6.10 -9.54 -3.07
N GLY A 164 4.87 -9.07 -2.80
CA GLY A 164 4.03 -9.42 -1.66
C GLY A 164 2.72 -10.11 -2.09
N HIS A 165 1.59 -9.61 -1.60
CA HIS A 165 0.22 -9.99 -1.98
C HIS A 165 -0.06 -11.50 -1.82
N SER A 166 0.10 -12.05 -0.61
CA SER A 166 -0.14 -13.46 -0.28
C SER A 166 -1.60 -13.75 0.11
#